data_c31d4bf68d92598d299a4dd3ff1dc746
#
_entry.id   c31d4bf68d92598d299a4dd3ff1dc746
#
_cell.length_a   1.000
_cell.length_b   1.000
_cell.length_c   1.000
_cell.angle_alpha   90.00
_cell.angle_beta   90.00
_cell.angle_gamma   90.00
#
_symmetry.space_group_name_H-M   'P 1'
#
loop_
_entity.id
_entity.type
_entity.pdbx_description
1 polymer ?
#
loop_
_entity_poly.entity_id
_entity_poly.type
_entity_poly.pdbx_seq_one_letter_code
_entity_poly.pdbx_strand_id
1 'polypeptide(L)'
;MKATKCTSLAKLQVEAGHLSFTCATPREMIGMAHAGLGSDLLLANETLDAARLGAMAKLQESSMITVAIDSDATLAAAAKAGIRNVLIDVNVGLARCGVMPNLAGALADDARKHGLNVRGVMGYEGHLMMVSEKNERQAQVAESMMLLQRAAKDVGGEIISAGGTGTYDLHKNTGVTEIQAGSYSLMDTQYSQLNLPFEQAMWVVGTVISSSTKWSVADVGLKSLGMDHGNPSIEHQSVWFCSDEHTTFATTSGELPRIGSRIRVTPAHIDPTLAMHDFAWIVRGDEVIDRWSIDLRGW
;
A
#
# COMPACT_ATOMS: atom_id res chain seq x y z
N MET A 1 -0.77 -2.50 5.18
CA MET A 1 -0.99 -3.92 4.75
C MET A 1 -1.30 -4.05 3.27
N LYS A 2 -1.78 -2.99 2.63
CA LYS A 2 -2.17 -2.98 1.19
C LYS A 2 -1.10 -3.60 0.27
N ALA A 3 0.16 -3.18 0.41
CA ALA A 3 1.24 -3.58 -0.48
C ALA A 3 1.64 -5.05 -0.34
N THR A 4 1.60 -5.61 0.85
CA THR A 4 2.19 -6.92 1.13
C THR A 4 1.18 -8.04 1.34
N LYS A 5 0.00 -7.72 1.87
CA LYS A 5 -1.11 -8.66 2.14
C LYS A 5 -0.68 -9.96 2.89
N CYS A 6 0.35 -9.84 3.74
CA CYS A 6 1.01 -10.97 4.38
C CYS A 6 1.19 -10.73 5.87
N THR A 7 0.52 -11.54 6.71
CA THR A 7 0.61 -11.43 8.17
C THR A 7 2.00 -11.81 8.70
N SER A 8 2.72 -12.73 8.04
CA SER A 8 4.09 -13.08 8.42
C SER A 8 5.05 -11.89 8.29
N LEU A 9 4.91 -11.08 7.21
CA LEU A 9 5.70 -9.85 7.09
C LEU A 9 5.27 -8.79 8.11
N ALA A 10 3.97 -8.66 8.37
CA ALA A 10 3.46 -7.76 9.40
C ALA A 10 4.00 -8.12 10.79
N LYS A 11 4.18 -9.41 11.10
CA LYS A 11 4.79 -9.87 12.35
C LYS A 11 6.22 -9.36 12.50
N LEU A 12 7.03 -9.41 11.47
CA LEU A 12 8.38 -8.81 11.49
C LEU A 12 8.35 -7.31 11.73
N GLN A 13 7.35 -6.60 11.16
CA GLN A 13 7.17 -5.17 11.43
C GLN A 13 6.78 -4.92 12.90
N VAL A 14 5.92 -5.74 13.50
CA VAL A 14 5.60 -5.68 14.94
C VAL A 14 6.86 -5.92 15.79
N GLU A 15 7.65 -6.93 15.45
CA GLU A 15 8.94 -7.22 16.12
C GLU A 15 9.94 -6.06 16.00
N ALA A 16 9.85 -5.29 14.89
CA ALA A 16 10.63 -4.05 14.70
C ALA A 16 10.03 -2.82 15.41
N GLY A 17 8.91 -2.96 16.13
CA GLY A 17 8.32 -1.92 16.96
C GLY A 17 7.09 -1.22 16.37
N HIS A 18 6.54 -1.67 15.22
CA HIS A 18 5.30 -1.11 14.67
C HIS A 18 4.09 -1.62 15.49
N LEU A 19 3.30 -0.71 16.05
CA LEU A 19 2.13 -1.03 16.86
C LEU A 19 0.81 -0.83 16.09
N SER A 20 0.82 -0.01 15.04
CA SER A 20 -0.35 0.32 14.24
C SER A 20 -0.14 -0.03 12.77
N PHE A 21 -1.25 -0.34 12.09
CA PHE A 21 -1.20 -0.68 10.67
C PHE A 21 -2.37 -0.07 9.89
N THR A 22 -2.05 0.44 8.71
CA THR A 22 -3.04 0.87 7.73
C THR A 22 -3.43 -0.29 6.83
N CYS A 23 -4.73 -0.53 6.73
CA CYS A 23 -5.38 -1.51 5.87
C CYS A 23 -6.14 -0.77 4.76
N ALA A 24 -6.17 -1.31 3.55
CA ALA A 24 -6.92 -0.75 2.44
C ALA A 24 -8.26 -1.46 2.22
N THR A 25 -8.43 -2.66 2.76
CA THR A 25 -9.68 -3.42 2.66
C THR A 25 -10.12 -3.95 4.02
N PRO A 26 -11.44 -4.13 4.22
CA PRO A 26 -11.96 -4.80 5.42
C PRO A 26 -11.34 -6.19 5.65
N ARG A 27 -11.07 -6.93 4.56
CA ARG A 27 -10.41 -8.25 4.64
C ARG A 27 -9.03 -8.16 5.30
N GLU A 28 -8.22 -7.18 4.91
CA GLU A 28 -6.91 -6.96 5.52
C GLU A 28 -7.03 -6.65 7.02
N MET A 29 -7.92 -5.74 7.40
CA MET A 29 -8.16 -5.38 8.80
C MET A 29 -8.62 -6.56 9.64
N ILE A 30 -9.61 -7.32 9.15
CA ILE A 30 -10.13 -8.49 9.83
C ILE A 30 -9.05 -9.55 9.99
N GLY A 31 -8.28 -9.82 8.94
CA GLY A 31 -7.19 -10.80 9.00
C GLY A 31 -6.06 -10.39 9.94
N MET A 32 -5.68 -9.12 9.96
CA MET A 32 -4.69 -8.58 10.91
C MET A 32 -5.15 -8.74 12.36
N ALA A 33 -6.39 -8.36 12.66
CA ALA A 33 -6.95 -8.49 14.00
C ALA A 33 -7.05 -9.97 14.44
N HIS A 34 -7.47 -10.86 13.56
CA HIS A 34 -7.52 -12.31 13.85
C HIS A 34 -6.13 -12.92 14.05
N ALA A 35 -5.11 -12.39 13.40
CA ALA A 35 -3.72 -12.79 13.61
C ALA A 35 -3.11 -12.19 14.90
N GLY A 36 -3.84 -11.35 15.63
CA GLY A 36 -3.35 -10.64 16.82
C GLY A 36 -2.27 -9.60 16.51
N LEU A 37 -2.28 -9.05 15.28
CA LEU A 37 -1.27 -8.12 14.81
C LEU A 37 -1.85 -6.71 14.72
N GLY A 38 -1.17 -5.77 15.38
CA GLY A 38 -1.59 -4.37 15.44
C GLY A 38 -2.67 -4.11 16.49
N SER A 39 -2.29 -3.36 17.52
CA SER A 39 -3.24 -2.91 18.56
C SER A 39 -4.14 -1.78 18.05
N ASP A 40 -3.71 -1.06 17.01
CA ASP A 40 -4.42 0.03 16.37
C ASP A 40 -4.43 -0.18 14.84
N LEU A 41 -5.63 -0.34 14.27
CA LEU A 41 -5.84 -0.66 12.87
C LEU A 41 -6.70 0.42 12.21
N LEU A 42 -6.17 1.04 11.16
CA LEU A 42 -6.87 2.02 10.33
C LEU A 42 -7.31 1.37 9.02
N LEU A 43 -8.63 1.40 8.74
CA LEU A 43 -9.11 1.21 7.37
C LEU A 43 -9.05 2.56 6.64
N ALA A 44 -8.00 2.77 5.85
CA ALA A 44 -7.81 3.98 5.04
C ALA A 44 -8.52 3.84 3.69
N ASN A 45 -9.80 3.58 3.74
CA ASN A 45 -10.69 3.45 2.60
C ASN A 45 -12.15 3.52 3.08
N GLU A 46 -13.03 4.00 2.22
CA GLU A 46 -14.46 4.08 2.49
C GLU A 46 -15.14 2.75 2.20
N THR A 47 -16.17 2.43 2.99
CA THR A 47 -17.02 1.27 2.72
C THR A 47 -18.45 1.51 3.19
N LEU A 48 -19.41 1.06 2.39
CA LEU A 48 -20.84 1.07 2.71
C LEU A 48 -21.37 -0.35 2.98
N ASP A 49 -20.49 -1.35 2.92
CA ASP A 49 -20.87 -2.76 3.13
C ASP A 49 -21.17 -3.02 4.62
N ALA A 50 -22.45 -3.13 4.94
CA ALA A 50 -22.92 -3.31 6.32
C ALA A 50 -22.40 -4.60 6.97
N ALA A 51 -22.20 -5.69 6.19
CA ALA A 51 -21.70 -6.95 6.73
C ALA A 51 -20.22 -6.81 7.13
N ARG A 52 -19.44 -6.19 6.28
CA ARG A 52 -17.99 -5.94 6.52
C ARG A 52 -17.79 -4.95 7.67
N LEU A 53 -18.56 -3.84 7.70
CA LEU A 53 -18.52 -2.89 8.80
C LEU A 53 -18.92 -3.56 10.13
N GLY A 54 -19.99 -4.37 10.15
CA GLY A 54 -20.39 -5.12 11.33
C GLY A 54 -19.37 -6.16 11.79
N ALA A 55 -18.62 -6.78 10.87
CA ALA A 55 -17.52 -7.68 11.21
C ALA A 55 -16.36 -6.91 11.85
N MET A 56 -15.98 -5.75 11.32
CA MET A 56 -14.94 -4.88 11.89
C MET A 56 -15.36 -4.31 13.26
N ALA A 57 -16.62 -3.95 13.43
CA ALA A 57 -17.12 -3.44 14.71
C ALA A 57 -16.94 -4.46 15.87
N LYS A 58 -17.06 -5.76 15.59
CA LYS A 58 -16.82 -6.82 16.59
C LYS A 58 -15.36 -6.92 17.04
N LEU A 59 -14.43 -6.51 16.21
CA LEU A 59 -13.00 -6.54 16.53
C LEU A 59 -12.59 -5.48 17.56
N GLN A 60 -13.47 -4.50 17.83
CA GLN A 60 -13.20 -3.39 18.77
C GLN A 60 -13.07 -3.84 20.24
N GLU A 61 -13.34 -5.10 20.53
CA GLU A 61 -13.10 -5.69 21.85
C GLU A 61 -11.62 -6.05 22.05
N SER A 62 -10.89 -6.32 20.96
CA SER A 62 -9.49 -6.78 21.00
C SER A 62 -8.49 -5.81 20.37
N SER A 63 -8.95 -4.92 19.49
CA SER A 63 -8.10 -3.97 18.78
C SER A 63 -8.80 -2.62 18.67
N MET A 64 -8.05 -1.54 18.62
CA MET A 64 -8.58 -0.24 18.25
C MET A 64 -8.84 -0.22 16.74
N ILE A 65 -10.10 -0.17 16.35
CA ILE A 65 -10.53 -0.13 14.96
C ILE A 65 -10.94 1.29 14.63
N THR A 66 -10.34 1.85 13.60
CA THR A 66 -10.66 3.17 13.05
C THR A 66 -10.99 3.03 11.58
N VAL A 67 -12.05 3.66 11.10
CA VAL A 67 -12.41 3.67 9.67
C VAL A 67 -12.41 5.09 9.13
N ALA A 68 -12.04 5.24 7.86
CA ALA A 68 -12.15 6.51 7.15
C ALA A 68 -13.60 6.79 6.78
N ILE A 69 -14.00 8.08 6.88
CA ILE A 69 -15.28 8.60 6.39
C ILE A 69 -15.06 9.92 5.66
N ASP A 70 -15.81 10.15 4.59
CA ASP A 70 -15.72 11.36 3.76
C ASP A 70 -17.06 11.99 3.41
N SER A 71 -18.16 11.39 3.87
CA SER A 71 -19.53 11.79 3.51
C SER A 71 -20.55 11.37 4.57
N ASP A 72 -21.75 11.96 4.51
CA ASP A 72 -22.88 11.56 5.35
C ASP A 72 -23.24 10.07 5.18
N ALA A 73 -23.04 9.52 3.98
CA ALA A 73 -23.33 8.12 3.70
C ALA A 73 -22.36 7.18 4.42
N THR A 74 -21.04 7.46 4.36
CA THR A 74 -20.01 6.68 5.04
C THR A 74 -20.10 6.84 6.56
N LEU A 75 -20.41 8.05 7.06
CA LEU A 75 -20.71 8.33 8.46
C LEU A 75 -21.88 7.49 8.96
N ALA A 76 -23.03 7.56 8.26
CA ALA A 76 -24.24 6.83 8.66
C ALA A 76 -24.03 5.31 8.64
N ALA A 77 -23.29 4.80 7.67
CA ALA A 77 -22.95 3.37 7.59
C ALA A 77 -22.06 2.92 8.76
N ALA A 78 -21.02 3.70 9.09
CA ALA A 78 -20.13 3.43 10.22
C ALA A 78 -20.90 3.45 11.56
N ALA A 79 -21.68 4.50 11.81
CA ALA A 79 -22.49 4.64 13.03
C ALA A 79 -23.49 3.50 13.17
N LYS A 80 -24.22 3.17 12.11
CA LYS A 80 -25.20 2.07 12.10
C LYS A 80 -24.59 0.72 12.38
N ALA A 81 -23.36 0.49 11.93
CA ALA A 81 -22.64 -0.76 12.16
C ALA A 81 -22.02 -0.86 13.57
N GLY A 82 -22.03 0.21 14.36
CA GLY A 82 -21.43 0.23 15.70
C GLY A 82 -19.91 0.47 15.71
N ILE A 83 -19.37 1.03 14.65
CA ILE A 83 -17.98 1.54 14.66
C ILE A 83 -17.89 2.67 15.71
N ARG A 84 -16.77 2.70 16.45
CA ARG A 84 -16.55 3.70 17.51
C ARG A 84 -15.66 4.85 17.06
N ASN A 85 -14.59 4.54 16.30
CA ASN A 85 -13.57 5.53 15.94
C ASN A 85 -13.53 5.76 14.43
N VAL A 86 -13.38 7.02 14.05
CA VAL A 86 -13.26 7.43 12.66
C VAL A 86 -12.13 8.43 12.47
N LEU A 87 -11.57 8.46 11.27
CA LEU A 87 -10.80 9.58 10.72
C LEU A 87 -11.61 10.22 9.59
N ILE A 88 -11.56 11.54 9.50
CA ILE A 88 -12.11 12.26 8.37
C ILE A 88 -11.10 12.16 7.23
N ASP A 89 -11.47 11.51 6.13
CA ASP A 89 -10.65 11.52 4.91
C ASP A 89 -10.84 12.85 4.18
N VAL A 90 -9.73 13.50 3.87
CA VAL A 90 -9.68 14.85 3.29
C VAL A 90 -9.04 14.79 1.91
N ASN A 91 -9.70 15.37 0.92
CA ASN A 91 -9.13 15.52 -0.40
C ASN A 91 -7.99 16.55 -0.38
N VAL A 92 -6.77 16.07 -0.55
CA VAL A 92 -5.54 16.88 -0.57
C VAL A 92 -4.97 17.06 -1.98
N GLY A 93 -5.77 16.77 -3.01
CA GLY A 93 -5.41 16.95 -4.42
C GLY A 93 -5.53 15.70 -5.29
N LEU A 94 -5.57 14.50 -4.70
CA LEU A 94 -5.86 13.28 -5.45
C LEU A 94 -7.37 13.18 -5.71
N ALA A 95 -7.78 13.16 -6.97
CA ALA A 95 -9.18 13.03 -7.37
C ALA A 95 -9.67 11.58 -7.17
N ARG A 96 -9.89 11.17 -5.91
CA ARG A 96 -10.35 9.83 -5.53
C ARG A 96 -11.43 9.93 -4.45
N CYS A 97 -11.11 9.70 -3.19
CA CYS A 97 -11.97 9.88 -2.02
C CYS A 97 -11.57 11.14 -1.27
N GLY A 98 -12.32 11.43 -0.21
CA GLY A 98 -12.04 12.51 0.70
C GLY A 98 -12.98 13.71 0.54
N VAL A 99 -13.49 14.19 1.67
CA VAL A 99 -14.29 15.41 1.75
C VAL A 99 -13.42 16.65 1.42
N MET A 100 -14.03 17.68 0.88
CA MET A 100 -13.31 18.95 0.66
C MET A 100 -12.82 19.54 1.98
N PRO A 101 -11.61 20.10 2.06
CA PRO A 101 -11.01 20.57 3.32
C PRO A 101 -11.90 21.52 4.15
N ASN A 102 -12.63 22.40 3.47
CA ASN A 102 -13.54 23.35 4.12
C ASN A 102 -14.85 22.74 4.65
N LEU A 103 -15.14 21.49 4.33
CA LEU A 103 -16.33 20.75 4.81
C LEU A 103 -15.95 19.71 5.89
N ALA A 104 -14.67 19.46 6.11
CA ALA A 104 -14.20 18.42 7.02
C ALA A 104 -14.66 18.64 8.48
N GLY A 105 -14.64 19.89 8.95
CA GLY A 105 -15.10 20.25 10.29
C GLY A 105 -16.59 19.95 10.50
N ALA A 106 -17.44 20.29 9.52
CA ALA A 106 -18.88 20.02 9.60
C ALA A 106 -19.16 18.50 9.64
N LEU A 107 -18.48 17.71 8.79
CA LEU A 107 -18.60 16.24 8.81
C LEU A 107 -18.14 15.65 10.16
N ALA A 108 -17.07 16.19 10.74
CA ALA A 108 -16.57 15.76 12.04
C ALA A 108 -17.57 16.06 13.18
N ASP A 109 -18.21 17.23 13.14
CA ASP A 109 -19.23 17.60 14.12
C ASP A 109 -20.47 16.71 14.01
N ASP A 110 -20.88 16.37 12.79
CA ASP A 110 -21.99 15.44 12.56
C ASP A 110 -21.62 14.00 12.98
N ALA A 111 -20.38 13.56 12.75
CA ALA A 111 -19.90 12.28 13.26
C ALA A 111 -20.00 12.20 14.79
N ARG A 112 -19.57 13.26 15.50
CA ARG A 112 -19.70 13.34 16.97
C ARG A 112 -21.15 13.32 17.45
N LYS A 113 -22.07 14.01 16.75
CA LYS A 113 -23.53 13.97 17.06
C LYS A 113 -24.11 12.55 16.91
N HIS A 114 -23.52 11.73 16.02
CA HIS A 114 -23.89 10.33 15.87
C HIS A 114 -23.14 9.39 16.84
N GLY A 115 -22.40 9.92 17.80
CA GLY A 115 -21.71 9.17 18.84
C GLY A 115 -20.38 8.57 18.41
N LEU A 116 -19.83 8.96 17.26
CA LEU A 116 -18.52 8.52 16.78
C LEU A 116 -17.42 9.35 17.43
N ASN A 117 -16.33 8.70 17.81
CA ASN A 117 -15.10 9.35 18.25
C ASN A 117 -14.25 9.71 17.01
N VAL A 118 -14.13 11.00 16.72
CA VAL A 118 -13.31 11.52 15.62
C VAL A 118 -11.87 11.66 16.13
N ARG A 119 -10.99 10.76 15.70
CA ARG A 119 -9.58 10.72 16.13
C ARG A 119 -8.69 11.77 15.41
N GLY A 120 -9.18 12.35 14.33
CA GLY A 120 -8.44 13.34 13.54
C GLY A 120 -8.76 13.24 12.06
N VAL A 121 -7.76 13.46 11.22
CA VAL A 121 -7.86 13.50 9.77
C VAL A 121 -6.89 12.54 9.11
N MET A 122 -7.23 12.11 7.90
CA MET A 122 -6.27 11.52 6.96
C MET A 122 -6.36 12.21 5.60
N GLY A 123 -5.28 12.15 4.82
CA GLY A 123 -5.28 12.65 3.45
C GLY A 123 -4.09 12.10 2.70
N TYR A 124 -4.35 11.38 1.61
CA TYR A 124 -3.31 10.71 0.85
C TYR A 124 -2.96 11.48 -0.44
N GLU A 125 -1.73 11.98 -0.50
CA GLU A 125 -1.18 12.70 -1.65
C GLU A 125 -0.60 11.74 -2.70
N GLY A 126 -1.36 10.71 -3.08
CA GLY A 126 -0.93 9.63 -3.96
C GLY A 126 -0.49 10.06 -5.35
N HIS A 127 -1.03 11.17 -5.87
CA HIS A 127 -0.64 11.78 -7.14
C HIS A 127 0.81 12.30 -7.13
N LEU A 128 1.43 12.45 -5.96
CA LEU A 128 2.78 12.97 -5.79
C LEU A 128 3.83 11.87 -5.58
N MET A 129 3.40 10.61 -5.41
CA MET A 129 4.30 9.50 -5.06
C MET A 129 5.43 9.30 -6.08
N MET A 130 5.18 9.62 -7.35
CA MET A 130 6.10 9.35 -8.46
C MET A 130 6.66 10.61 -9.12
N VAL A 131 6.48 11.79 -8.50
CA VAL A 131 7.15 13.02 -8.97
C VAL A 131 8.66 12.83 -8.77
N SER A 132 9.41 12.78 -9.87
CA SER A 132 10.83 12.39 -9.88
C SER A 132 11.72 13.43 -9.20
N GLU A 133 11.50 14.71 -9.52
CA GLU A 133 12.27 15.81 -8.96
C GLU A 133 11.92 16.07 -7.49
N LYS A 134 12.89 15.84 -6.60
CA LYS A 134 12.67 15.87 -5.15
C LYS A 134 12.18 17.24 -4.67
N ASN A 135 12.74 18.34 -5.16
CA ASN A 135 12.35 19.68 -4.73
C ASN A 135 10.91 20.02 -5.19
N GLU A 136 10.54 19.62 -6.41
CA GLU A 136 9.18 19.77 -6.91
C GLU A 136 8.20 18.94 -6.06
N ARG A 137 8.51 17.65 -5.85
CA ARG A 137 7.72 16.77 -4.99
C ARG A 137 7.54 17.35 -3.60
N GLN A 138 8.59 17.88 -2.99
CA GLN A 138 8.54 18.52 -1.68
C GLN A 138 7.61 19.73 -1.65
N ALA A 139 7.67 20.61 -2.65
CA ALA A 139 6.80 21.78 -2.74
C ALA A 139 5.32 21.37 -2.86
N GLN A 140 5.01 20.41 -3.74
CA GLN A 140 3.64 19.93 -3.94
C GLN A 140 3.10 19.18 -2.71
N VAL A 141 3.94 18.38 -2.01
CA VAL A 141 3.58 17.76 -0.72
C VAL A 141 3.27 18.83 0.33
N ALA A 142 4.06 19.89 0.40
CA ALA A 142 3.77 20.98 1.34
C ALA A 142 2.42 21.65 1.07
N GLU A 143 2.05 21.86 -0.20
CA GLU A 143 0.73 22.38 -0.59
C GLU A 143 -0.40 21.43 -0.17
N SER A 144 -0.28 20.13 -0.45
CA SER A 144 -1.25 19.11 -0.03
C SER A 144 -1.40 19.08 1.50
N MET A 145 -0.28 19.18 2.21
CA MET A 145 -0.29 19.17 3.68
C MET A 145 -0.86 20.46 4.27
N MET A 146 -0.76 21.60 3.60
CA MET A 146 -1.45 22.82 4.05
C MET A 146 -2.99 22.64 4.02
N LEU A 147 -3.53 21.93 3.02
CA LEU A 147 -4.95 21.61 2.96
C LEU A 147 -5.35 20.67 4.11
N LEU A 148 -4.55 19.63 4.37
CA LEU A 148 -4.80 18.69 5.45
C LEU A 148 -4.71 19.35 6.82
N GLN A 149 -3.71 20.20 7.06
CA GLN A 149 -3.53 20.94 8.30
C GLN A 149 -4.67 21.93 8.57
N ARG A 150 -5.20 22.58 7.52
CA ARG A 150 -6.37 23.43 7.64
C ARG A 150 -7.58 22.62 8.11
N ALA A 151 -7.87 21.49 7.44
CA ALA A 151 -8.93 20.59 7.85
C ALA A 151 -8.73 20.07 9.27
N ALA A 152 -7.51 19.69 9.65
CA ALA A 152 -7.17 19.21 10.98
C ALA A 152 -7.50 20.21 12.10
N LYS A 153 -7.31 21.52 11.85
CA LYS A 153 -7.67 22.57 12.81
C LYS A 153 -9.18 22.63 13.05
N ASP A 154 -9.97 22.44 11.99
CA ASP A 154 -11.44 22.49 12.07
C ASP A 154 -12.02 21.18 12.64
N VAL A 155 -11.38 20.05 12.34
CA VAL A 155 -11.75 18.70 12.79
C VAL A 155 -11.34 18.45 14.25
N GLY A 156 -10.12 18.84 14.63
CA GLY A 156 -9.51 18.44 15.88
C GLY A 156 -9.07 16.95 15.86
N GLY A 157 -8.73 16.43 17.04
CA GLY A 157 -8.19 15.08 17.22
C GLY A 157 -6.67 15.07 17.22
N GLU A 158 -6.09 13.89 17.45
CA GLU A 158 -4.65 13.72 17.67
C GLU A 158 -3.90 13.20 16.43
N ILE A 159 -4.64 12.61 15.47
CA ILE A 159 -4.07 11.94 14.31
C ILE A 159 -4.15 12.86 13.08
N ILE A 160 -3.03 13.02 12.42
CA ILE A 160 -2.91 13.57 11.07
C ILE A 160 -2.14 12.55 10.26
N SER A 161 -2.89 11.69 9.54
CA SER A 161 -2.34 10.54 8.83
C SER A 161 -2.19 10.85 7.34
N ALA A 162 -0.99 10.68 6.80
CA ALA A 162 -0.68 10.98 5.40
C ALA A 162 0.55 10.21 4.93
N GLY A 163 1.00 10.48 3.73
CA GLY A 163 2.26 9.96 3.20
C GLY A 163 2.18 8.55 2.65
N GLY A 164 3.17 8.25 1.85
CA GLY A 164 3.43 6.93 1.29
C GLY A 164 4.93 6.73 1.10
N THR A 165 5.32 5.64 0.45
CA THR A 165 6.74 5.32 0.24
C THR A 165 7.50 6.42 -0.50
N GLY A 166 6.86 7.10 -1.45
CA GLY A 166 7.51 8.16 -2.25
C GLY A 166 7.66 9.51 -1.54
N THR A 167 6.95 9.72 -0.42
CA THR A 167 6.90 11.02 0.26
C THR A 167 7.26 10.97 1.74
N TYR A 168 7.50 9.79 2.30
CA TYR A 168 7.65 9.58 3.75
C TYR A 168 8.66 10.53 4.41
N ASP A 169 9.78 10.83 3.74
CA ASP A 169 10.85 11.68 4.25
C ASP A 169 10.55 13.20 4.16
N LEU A 170 9.47 13.56 3.46
CA LEU A 170 9.05 14.95 3.25
C LEU A 170 8.11 15.48 4.34
N HIS A 171 7.64 14.61 5.24
CA HIS A 171 6.66 14.97 6.27
C HIS A 171 7.26 15.49 7.59
N LYS A 172 8.58 15.55 7.71
CA LYS A 172 9.27 15.89 8.96
C LYS A 172 8.76 17.18 9.66
N ASN A 173 8.32 18.17 8.89
CA ASN A 173 7.87 19.47 9.41
C ASN A 173 6.45 19.84 8.93
N THR A 174 5.64 18.89 8.50
CA THR A 174 4.29 19.12 7.97
C THR A 174 3.19 18.98 9.03
N GLY A 175 3.55 18.60 10.25
CA GLY A 175 2.59 18.32 11.33
C GLY A 175 1.88 16.97 11.19
N VAL A 176 2.25 16.13 10.20
CA VAL A 176 1.79 14.75 10.09
C VAL A 176 2.31 13.94 11.27
N THR A 177 1.42 13.18 11.91
CA THR A 177 1.72 12.35 13.09
C THR A 177 1.86 10.88 12.75
N GLU A 178 1.36 10.46 11.58
CA GLU A 178 1.34 9.07 11.14
C GLU A 178 1.61 8.97 9.64
N ILE A 179 2.51 8.07 9.24
CA ILE A 179 2.87 7.80 7.84
C ILE A 179 2.30 6.45 7.39
N GLN A 180 1.61 6.44 6.24
CA GLN A 180 0.95 5.25 5.67
C GLN A 180 1.81 4.52 4.62
N ALA A 181 3.13 4.52 4.74
CA ALA A 181 4.02 3.85 3.79
C ALA A 181 3.90 2.32 3.88
N GLY A 182 3.89 1.65 2.74
CA GLY A 182 3.77 0.19 2.65
C GLY A 182 4.78 -0.47 1.71
N SER A 183 4.92 0.05 0.49
CA SER A 183 5.77 -0.54 -0.55
C SER A 183 7.27 -0.49 -0.23
N TYR A 184 7.69 0.36 0.72
CA TYR A 184 9.08 0.47 1.20
C TYR A 184 9.66 -0.86 1.68
N SER A 185 8.82 -1.75 2.18
CA SER A 185 9.26 -3.03 2.78
C SER A 185 9.80 -4.04 1.76
N LEU A 186 9.42 -3.90 0.49
CA LEU A 186 9.81 -4.83 -0.58
C LEU A 186 10.34 -4.11 -1.83
N MET A 187 9.95 -2.87 -2.05
CA MET A 187 10.27 -2.03 -3.20
C MET A 187 9.92 -2.67 -4.54
N ASP A 188 9.84 -1.86 -5.57
CA ASP A 188 9.62 -2.25 -6.96
C ASP A 188 10.38 -1.32 -7.92
N THR A 189 10.26 -1.56 -9.23
CA THR A 189 11.01 -0.76 -10.20
C THR A 189 10.51 0.69 -10.28
N GLN A 190 9.27 0.97 -9.89
CA GLN A 190 8.74 2.33 -9.83
C GLN A 190 9.39 3.14 -8.72
N TYR A 191 9.31 2.67 -7.49
CA TYR A 191 9.90 3.36 -6.35
C TYR A 191 11.43 3.42 -6.40
N SER A 192 12.11 2.45 -7.04
CA SER A 192 13.56 2.47 -7.19
C SER A 192 14.07 3.68 -7.99
N GLN A 193 13.21 4.29 -8.83
CA GLN A 193 13.55 5.50 -9.59
C GLN A 193 13.65 6.76 -8.70
N LEU A 194 13.15 6.73 -7.49
CA LEU A 194 13.12 7.87 -6.58
C LEU A 194 14.38 8.00 -5.70
N ASN A 195 15.34 7.10 -5.87
CA ASN A 195 16.58 7.07 -5.10
C ASN A 195 16.35 7.09 -3.58
N LEU A 196 15.39 6.25 -3.11
CA LEU A 196 15.07 6.07 -1.70
C LEU A 196 16.06 5.08 -1.03
N PRO A 197 16.24 5.12 0.30
CA PRO A 197 17.19 4.26 1.01
C PRO A 197 16.69 2.82 1.22
N PHE A 198 15.69 2.40 0.47
CA PHE A 198 15.10 1.06 0.56
C PHE A 198 15.57 0.19 -0.60
N GLU A 199 15.75 -1.10 -0.34
CA GLU A 199 16.22 -2.07 -1.33
C GLU A 199 15.08 -2.93 -1.87
N GLN A 200 15.24 -3.41 -3.11
CA GLN A 200 14.33 -4.41 -3.68
C GLN A 200 14.55 -5.75 -2.98
N ALA A 201 13.48 -6.28 -2.40
CA ALA A 201 13.50 -7.51 -1.62
C ALA A 201 12.51 -8.56 -2.13
N MET A 202 11.91 -8.35 -3.31
CA MET A 202 10.95 -9.28 -3.90
C MET A 202 11.18 -9.44 -5.40
N TRP A 203 11.10 -10.69 -5.85
CA TRP A 203 11.17 -11.07 -7.28
C TRP A 203 10.12 -12.14 -7.58
N VAL A 204 9.63 -12.16 -8.81
CA VAL A 204 9.00 -13.34 -9.38
C VAL A 204 10.10 -14.14 -10.08
N VAL A 205 10.26 -15.41 -9.72
CA VAL A 205 11.29 -16.28 -10.29
C VAL A 205 10.70 -17.02 -11.47
N GLY A 206 11.24 -16.75 -12.66
CA GLY A 206 10.89 -17.45 -13.89
C GLY A 206 12.02 -18.36 -14.40
N THR A 207 11.67 -19.21 -15.36
CA THR A 207 12.60 -20.07 -16.08
C THR A 207 12.69 -19.60 -17.53
N VAL A 208 13.90 -19.54 -18.08
CA VAL A 208 14.10 -19.29 -19.51
C VAL A 208 13.66 -20.55 -20.28
N ILE A 209 12.59 -20.44 -21.04
CA ILE A 209 11.96 -21.59 -21.76
C ILE A 209 12.25 -21.60 -23.26
N SER A 210 12.66 -20.45 -23.79
CA SER A 210 13.03 -20.34 -25.22
C SER A 210 14.12 -19.30 -25.40
N SER A 211 14.94 -19.47 -26.41
CA SER A 211 16.00 -18.52 -26.77
C SER A 211 16.24 -18.55 -28.27
N SER A 212 16.53 -17.38 -28.82
CA SER A 212 16.99 -17.16 -30.18
C SER A 212 18.40 -16.62 -30.17
N THR A 213 18.89 -16.13 -31.29
CA THR A 213 20.17 -15.40 -31.36
C THR A 213 20.07 -13.96 -30.83
N LYS A 214 18.86 -13.41 -30.63
CA LYS A 214 18.64 -12.00 -30.28
C LYS A 214 17.85 -11.80 -29.00
N TRP A 215 17.03 -12.75 -28.59
CA TRP A 215 16.17 -12.64 -27.39
C TRP A 215 15.97 -13.98 -26.71
N SER A 216 15.60 -13.93 -25.45
CA SER A 216 15.13 -15.07 -24.67
C SER A 216 13.71 -14.81 -24.16
N VAL A 217 13.03 -15.88 -23.75
CA VAL A 217 11.66 -15.87 -23.22
C VAL A 217 11.63 -16.61 -21.91
N ALA A 218 11.06 -15.99 -20.89
CA ALA A 218 10.77 -16.62 -19.60
C ALA A 218 9.27 -16.92 -19.44
N ASP A 219 8.96 -17.92 -18.61
CA ASP A 219 7.62 -18.39 -18.26
C ASP A 219 6.95 -17.53 -17.15
N VAL A 220 7.16 -16.24 -17.19
CA VAL A 220 6.56 -15.22 -16.31
C VAL A 220 5.95 -14.14 -17.16
N GLY A 221 4.69 -13.78 -16.94
CA GLY A 221 3.99 -12.78 -17.73
C GLY A 221 2.93 -12.02 -16.94
N LEU A 222 1.99 -11.41 -17.65
CA LEU A 222 0.92 -10.55 -17.11
C LEU A 222 0.13 -11.18 -15.97
N LYS A 223 -0.05 -12.52 -15.98
CA LYS A 223 -0.84 -13.24 -14.97
C LYS A 223 -0.08 -13.49 -13.66
N SER A 224 1.20 -13.11 -13.61
CA SER A 224 2.03 -13.23 -12.40
C SER A 224 2.70 -11.90 -12.00
N LEU A 225 2.47 -10.82 -12.75
CA LEU A 225 3.11 -9.52 -12.56
C LEU A 225 2.07 -8.39 -12.60
N GLY A 226 2.15 -7.46 -11.66
CA GLY A 226 1.45 -6.18 -11.75
C GLY A 226 2.08 -5.29 -12.82
N MET A 227 1.35 -5.05 -13.89
CA MET A 227 1.82 -4.36 -15.09
C MET A 227 1.23 -2.95 -15.27
N ASP A 228 0.50 -2.46 -14.30
CA ASP A 228 -0.15 -1.14 -14.32
C ASP A 228 0.86 0.02 -14.29
N HIS A 229 2.10 -0.23 -13.86
CA HIS A 229 3.20 0.74 -13.87
C HIS A 229 4.25 0.45 -14.97
N GLY A 230 3.97 -0.44 -15.92
CA GLY A 230 4.85 -0.75 -17.03
C GLY A 230 5.54 -2.10 -16.92
N ASN A 231 6.61 -2.27 -17.69
CA ASN A 231 7.36 -3.52 -17.73
C ASN A 231 8.13 -3.79 -16.44
N PRO A 232 8.28 -5.06 -16.04
CA PRO A 232 9.20 -5.48 -15.00
C PRO A 232 10.66 -5.25 -15.44
N SER A 233 11.60 -5.38 -14.52
CA SER A 233 13.02 -5.40 -14.84
C SER A 233 13.64 -6.78 -14.59
N ILE A 234 14.67 -7.09 -15.38
CA ILE A 234 15.53 -8.25 -15.23
C ILE A 234 16.97 -7.72 -15.28
N GLU A 235 17.78 -8.09 -14.30
CA GLU A 235 19.15 -7.59 -14.20
C GLU A 235 19.95 -7.88 -15.48
N HIS A 236 20.64 -6.87 -16.00
CA HIS A 236 21.41 -6.92 -17.26
C HIS A 236 20.61 -7.30 -18.52
N GLN A 237 19.28 -7.18 -18.47
CA GLN A 237 18.41 -7.49 -19.60
C GLN A 237 17.53 -6.29 -19.94
N SER A 238 17.16 -6.18 -21.22
CA SER A 238 16.14 -5.25 -21.71
C SER A 238 14.86 -6.00 -21.98
N VAL A 239 13.84 -5.78 -21.15
CA VAL A 239 12.51 -6.37 -21.36
C VAL A 239 11.84 -5.66 -22.52
N TRP A 240 11.44 -6.42 -23.55
CA TRP A 240 10.76 -5.88 -24.72
C TRP A 240 9.27 -5.77 -24.47
N PHE A 241 8.65 -6.87 -24.04
CA PHE A 241 7.22 -6.93 -23.68
C PHE A 241 6.93 -8.16 -22.83
N CYS A 242 5.77 -8.11 -22.16
CA CYS A 242 5.14 -9.25 -21.52
C CYS A 242 3.85 -9.62 -22.24
N SER A 243 3.59 -10.91 -22.41
CA SER A 243 2.29 -11.46 -22.73
C SER A 243 1.71 -12.19 -21.51
N ASP A 244 0.61 -12.89 -21.66
CA ASP A 244 -0.09 -13.52 -20.52
C ASP A 244 0.82 -14.36 -19.63
N GLU A 245 1.64 -15.21 -20.22
CA GLU A 245 2.48 -16.19 -19.51
C GLU A 245 3.99 -16.01 -19.83
N HIS A 246 4.38 -14.99 -20.60
CA HIS A 246 5.75 -14.87 -21.09
C HIS A 246 6.30 -13.45 -20.97
N THR A 247 7.58 -13.34 -20.63
CA THR A 247 8.37 -12.13 -20.78
C THR A 247 9.45 -12.35 -21.83
N THR A 248 9.45 -11.51 -22.86
CA THR A 248 10.49 -11.48 -23.90
C THR A 248 11.50 -10.40 -23.58
N PHE A 249 12.77 -10.76 -23.61
CA PHE A 249 13.86 -9.84 -23.27
C PHE A 249 15.13 -10.13 -24.07
N ALA A 250 16.00 -9.14 -24.16
CA ALA A 250 17.34 -9.25 -24.78
C ALA A 250 18.42 -8.84 -23.78
N THR A 251 19.62 -9.34 -23.96
CA THR A 251 20.75 -8.92 -23.11
C THR A 251 21.15 -7.47 -23.41
N THR A 252 21.50 -6.73 -22.36
CA THR A 252 22.13 -5.40 -22.49
C THR A 252 23.65 -5.52 -22.47
N SER A 253 24.19 -6.65 -21.98
CA SER A 253 25.62 -6.95 -21.95
C SER A 253 25.84 -8.45 -21.79
N GLY A 254 26.83 -8.99 -22.49
CA GLY A 254 27.18 -10.41 -22.40
C GLY A 254 26.29 -11.33 -23.24
N GLU A 255 26.11 -12.56 -22.78
CA GLU A 255 25.32 -13.59 -23.45
C GLU A 255 23.90 -13.66 -22.90
N LEU A 256 22.97 -14.10 -23.75
CA LEU A 256 21.62 -14.44 -23.32
C LEU A 256 21.63 -15.62 -22.34
N PRO A 257 20.77 -15.61 -21.31
CA PRO A 257 20.64 -16.74 -20.39
C PRO A 257 20.26 -18.03 -21.13
N ARG A 258 20.85 -19.15 -20.70
CA ARG A 258 20.58 -20.47 -21.31
C ARG A 258 19.14 -20.93 -21.01
N ILE A 259 18.55 -21.67 -21.91
CA ILE A 259 17.29 -22.37 -21.68
C ILE A 259 17.41 -23.26 -20.44
N GLY A 260 16.43 -23.19 -19.54
CA GLY A 260 16.42 -23.85 -18.23
C GLY A 260 17.05 -23.01 -17.10
N SER A 261 17.70 -21.88 -17.39
CA SER A 261 18.19 -20.97 -16.34
C SER A 261 17.03 -20.31 -15.61
N ARG A 262 17.17 -20.13 -14.30
CA ARG A 262 16.26 -19.31 -13.51
C ARG A 262 16.68 -17.85 -13.56
N ILE A 263 15.69 -16.97 -13.64
CA ILE A 263 15.86 -15.52 -13.62
C ILE A 263 14.99 -14.89 -12.55
N ARG A 264 15.47 -13.79 -11.99
CA ARG A 264 14.72 -12.94 -11.05
C ARG A 264 14.09 -11.79 -11.84
N VAL A 265 12.77 -11.72 -11.80
CA VAL A 265 11.97 -10.66 -12.46
C VAL A 265 11.45 -9.73 -11.40
N THR A 266 11.97 -8.51 -11.34
CA THR A 266 11.48 -7.48 -10.41
C THR A 266 10.25 -6.82 -10.99
N PRO A 267 9.07 -6.89 -10.32
CA PRO A 267 7.85 -6.30 -10.85
C PRO A 267 7.91 -4.77 -10.86
N ALA A 268 7.14 -4.17 -11.75
CA ALA A 268 6.97 -2.72 -11.78
C ALA A 268 6.08 -2.23 -10.62
N HIS A 269 5.21 -3.09 -10.10
CA HIS A 269 4.32 -2.77 -8.97
C HIS A 269 4.12 -4.01 -8.09
N ILE A 270 4.58 -3.93 -6.84
CA ILE A 270 4.52 -5.08 -5.92
C ILE A 270 3.09 -5.39 -5.45
N ASP A 271 2.25 -4.37 -5.23
CA ASP A 271 0.91 -4.53 -4.67
C ASP A 271 0.05 -5.53 -5.47
N PRO A 272 -0.22 -5.31 -6.77
CA PRO A 272 -0.99 -6.28 -7.56
C PRO A 272 -0.23 -7.58 -7.78
N THR A 273 1.12 -7.54 -7.88
CA THR A 273 1.90 -8.78 -8.03
C THR A 273 1.66 -9.71 -6.85
N LEU A 274 1.84 -9.24 -5.61
CA LEU A 274 1.60 -10.08 -4.42
C LEU A 274 0.16 -10.57 -4.33
N ALA A 275 -0.81 -9.74 -4.74
CA ALA A 275 -2.23 -10.14 -4.74
C ALA A 275 -2.54 -11.31 -5.68
N MET A 276 -1.71 -11.56 -6.70
CA MET A 276 -1.85 -12.68 -7.65
C MET A 276 -1.29 -14.00 -7.12
N HIS A 277 -0.42 -13.98 -6.10
CA HIS A 277 0.28 -15.16 -5.60
C HIS A 277 -0.30 -15.66 -4.29
N ASP A 278 -0.30 -16.99 -4.09
CA ASP A 278 -0.78 -17.62 -2.85
C ASP A 278 0.23 -17.54 -1.71
N PHE A 279 1.51 -17.56 -2.05
CA PHE A 279 2.62 -17.56 -1.09
C PHE A 279 3.88 -16.96 -1.69
N ALA A 280 4.82 -16.63 -0.82
CA ALA A 280 6.18 -16.22 -1.16
C ALA A 280 7.18 -17.20 -0.52
N TRP A 281 8.22 -17.56 -1.27
CA TRP A 281 9.38 -18.25 -0.74
C TRP A 281 10.34 -17.24 -0.13
N ILE A 282 10.74 -17.47 1.11
CA ILE A 282 11.69 -16.63 1.81
C ILE A 282 13.07 -17.19 1.60
N VAL A 283 13.98 -16.35 1.10
CA VAL A 283 15.32 -16.79 0.73
C VAL A 283 16.39 -16.02 1.50
N ARG A 284 17.51 -16.68 1.76
CA ARG A 284 18.75 -16.08 2.22
C ARG A 284 19.85 -16.45 1.23
N GLY A 285 20.27 -15.48 0.41
CA GLY A 285 21.05 -15.77 -0.78
C GLY A 285 20.27 -16.66 -1.74
N ASP A 286 20.76 -17.86 -2.00
CA ASP A 286 20.10 -18.86 -2.88
C ASP A 286 19.37 -19.98 -2.10
N GLU A 287 19.41 -19.95 -0.77
CA GLU A 287 18.74 -20.92 0.08
C GLU A 287 17.30 -20.50 0.41
N VAL A 288 16.35 -21.39 0.20
CA VAL A 288 14.96 -21.23 0.68
C VAL A 288 14.91 -21.59 2.15
N ILE A 289 14.60 -20.61 3.00
CA ILE A 289 14.56 -20.78 4.47
C ILE A 289 13.15 -20.88 5.04
N ASP A 290 12.13 -20.38 4.31
CA ASP A 290 10.73 -20.41 4.76
C ASP A 290 9.77 -20.21 3.58
N ARG A 291 8.47 -20.35 3.85
CA ARG A 291 7.37 -20.08 2.93
C ARG A 291 6.22 -19.37 3.64
N TRP A 292 5.92 -18.16 3.24
CA TRP A 292 4.85 -17.35 3.82
C TRP A 292 3.62 -17.31 2.91
N SER A 293 2.44 -17.45 3.49
CA SER A 293 1.20 -17.24 2.78
C SER A 293 0.93 -15.76 2.55
N ILE A 294 0.37 -15.41 1.39
CA ILE A 294 -0.19 -14.08 1.13
C ILE A 294 -1.65 -14.13 1.55
N ASP A 295 -1.86 -14.29 2.83
CA ASP A 295 -3.10 -14.70 3.48
C ASP A 295 -4.19 -13.61 3.50
N LEU A 296 -3.82 -12.35 3.33
CA LEU A 296 -4.74 -11.21 3.25
C LEU A 296 -5.12 -10.85 1.81
N ARG A 297 -4.68 -11.62 0.80
CA ARG A 297 -5.05 -11.41 -0.60
C ARG A 297 -6.54 -11.69 -0.83
N GLY A 298 -7.05 -11.21 -1.94
CA GLY A 298 -8.48 -11.25 -2.26
C GLY A 298 -9.19 -10.01 -1.75
N TRP A 299 -10.49 -9.94 -2.12
CA TRP A 299 -11.30 -8.72 -1.90
C TRP A 299 -12.59 -9.00 -1.12
#